data_f187adefeb10b6355e8f6ea444332fb2
#
_entry.id   f187adefeb10b6355e8f6ea444332fb2
#
_cell.length_a   1.000
_cell.length_b   1.000
_cell.length_c   1.000
_cell.angle_alpha   90.00
_cell.angle_beta   90.00
_cell.angle_gamma   90.00
#
_symmetry.space_group_name_H-M   'P 1'
#
loop_
_entity.id
_entity.type
_entity.pdbx_description
1 polymer ?
#
loop_
_entity_poly.entity_id
_entity_poly.type
_entity_poly.pdbx_seq_one_letter_code
_entity_poly.pdbx_strand_id
1 'polypeptide(L)'
;MSWKNKVIYQIYPRSFMDSNGNGKGDLNGIQKKIDYIKHLGVDYVWISPFFKSPQKDFGYDVSDYRLVDNLFGSNDDLKRLLEKFHDANLKMVIDLVISHTSDMHPWFIESQKTKKNKYTDWYVWSGKDKNHLPNNWLSVFGCLLYTSPSPRDRIASRMPSSA
;
A
#
# COMPACT_ATOMS: atom_id res chain seq x y z
N MET A 1 -22.08 5.32 15.76
CA MET A 1 -22.35 6.19 14.58
C MET A 1 -22.49 5.31 13.35
N SER A 2 -23.54 5.49 12.54
CA SER A 2 -23.70 4.73 11.30
C SER A 2 -22.82 5.35 10.20
N TRP A 3 -21.99 4.56 9.54
CA TRP A 3 -21.19 4.97 8.38
C TRP A 3 -22.03 5.04 7.09
N LYS A 4 -23.24 4.47 7.09
CA LYS A 4 -24.11 4.31 5.90
C LYS A 4 -24.50 5.62 5.20
N ASN A 5 -24.48 6.74 5.94
CA ASN A 5 -24.85 8.06 5.41
C ASN A 5 -23.61 8.97 5.31
N LYS A 6 -22.42 8.39 5.08
CA LYS A 6 -21.16 9.12 5.01
C LYS A 6 -20.60 9.10 3.60
N VAL A 7 -20.01 10.21 3.21
CA VAL A 7 -19.34 10.36 1.92
C VAL A 7 -17.84 10.20 2.12
N ILE A 8 -17.23 9.30 1.35
CA ILE A 8 -15.79 9.04 1.36
C ILE A 8 -15.22 9.55 0.04
N TYR A 9 -14.22 10.40 0.11
CA TYR A 9 -13.47 10.88 -1.05
C TYR A 9 -12.12 10.19 -1.12
N GLN A 10 -11.88 9.45 -2.19
CA GLN A 10 -10.61 8.77 -2.40
C GLN A 10 -9.59 9.71 -3.03
N ILE A 11 -8.38 9.72 -2.49
CA ILE A 11 -7.21 10.41 -3.05
C ILE A 11 -6.14 9.39 -3.39
N TYR A 12 -5.71 9.40 -4.66
CA TYR A 12 -4.48 8.75 -5.08
C TYR A 12 -3.35 9.78 -5.01
N PRO A 13 -2.44 9.70 -4.01
CA PRO A 13 -1.48 10.77 -3.72
C PRO A 13 -0.67 11.17 -4.95
N ARG A 14 -0.18 10.18 -5.70
CA ARG A 14 0.73 10.36 -6.85
C ARG A 14 0.20 11.28 -7.94
N SER A 15 -1.12 11.34 -8.14
CA SER A 15 -1.75 12.11 -9.21
C SER A 15 -2.60 13.29 -8.73
N PHE A 16 -2.71 13.50 -7.41
CA PHE A 16 -3.65 14.49 -6.87
C PHE A 16 -3.11 15.92 -6.92
N MET A 17 -1.97 16.18 -6.30
CA MET A 17 -1.35 17.52 -6.28
C MET A 17 0.14 17.41 -6.01
N ASP A 18 0.93 17.86 -6.95
CA ASP A 18 2.38 18.04 -6.83
C ASP A 18 2.66 19.35 -6.08
N SER A 19 3.33 19.26 -4.94
CA SER A 19 3.65 20.43 -4.12
C SER A 19 5.03 21.01 -4.38
N ASN A 20 5.92 20.25 -5.01
CA ASN A 20 7.34 20.54 -5.17
C ASN A 20 7.82 20.63 -6.63
N GLY A 21 6.95 20.39 -7.61
CA GLY A 21 7.23 20.53 -9.05
C GLY A 21 8.00 19.34 -9.67
N ASN A 22 7.98 18.18 -9.02
CA ASN A 22 8.68 16.99 -9.52
C ASN A 22 7.83 16.11 -10.47
N GLY A 23 6.60 16.53 -10.79
CA GLY A 23 5.66 15.81 -11.65
C GLY A 23 4.87 14.72 -10.92
N LYS A 24 4.98 14.61 -9.60
CA LYS A 24 4.28 13.62 -8.78
C LYS A 24 3.61 14.29 -7.60
N GLY A 25 2.36 13.91 -7.34
CA GLY A 25 1.64 14.37 -6.17
C GLY A 25 2.22 13.80 -4.88
N ASP A 26 2.01 14.52 -3.79
CA ASP A 26 2.58 14.23 -2.47
C ASP A 26 1.64 14.62 -1.32
N LEU A 27 2.00 14.24 -0.07
CA LEU A 27 1.21 14.54 1.11
C LEU A 27 1.10 16.04 1.38
N ASN A 28 2.13 16.84 1.07
CA ASN A 28 2.09 18.28 1.20
C ASN A 28 1.15 18.92 0.17
N GLY A 29 1.04 18.32 -1.02
CA GLY A 29 0.03 18.71 -2.02
C GLY A 29 -1.39 18.47 -1.52
N ILE A 30 -1.64 17.33 -0.87
CA ILE A 30 -2.94 17.07 -0.22
C ILE A 30 -3.22 18.13 0.85
N GLN A 31 -2.22 18.47 1.68
CA GLN A 31 -2.36 19.53 2.69
C GLN A 31 -2.76 20.89 2.08
N LYS A 32 -2.20 21.26 0.93
CA LYS A 32 -2.54 22.51 0.23
C LYS A 32 -3.98 22.52 -0.32
N LYS A 33 -4.63 21.37 -0.42
CA LYS A 33 -5.98 21.20 -0.98
C LYS A 33 -7.05 20.88 0.06
N ILE A 34 -6.77 21.02 1.35
CA ILE A 34 -7.73 20.70 2.43
C ILE A 34 -9.00 21.53 2.31
N ASP A 35 -8.90 22.83 2.01
CA ASP A 35 -10.08 23.69 1.85
C ASP A 35 -10.95 23.24 0.68
N TYR A 36 -10.33 22.83 -0.44
CA TYR A 36 -11.04 22.24 -1.56
C TYR A 36 -11.79 20.96 -1.13
N ILE A 37 -11.10 20.05 -0.43
CA ILE A 37 -11.70 18.79 0.04
C ILE A 37 -12.86 19.07 1.01
N LYS A 38 -12.70 20.03 1.90
CA LYS A 38 -13.74 20.47 2.85
C LYS A 38 -14.97 21.02 2.12
N HIS A 39 -14.78 21.80 1.05
CA HIS A 39 -15.87 22.36 0.24
C HIS A 39 -16.66 21.28 -0.51
N LEU A 40 -16.09 20.10 -0.74
CA LEU A 40 -16.83 18.96 -1.32
C LEU A 40 -17.88 18.39 -0.37
N GLY A 41 -17.87 18.76 0.91
CA GLY A 41 -18.82 18.27 1.90
C GLY A 41 -18.65 16.80 2.27
N VAL A 42 -17.45 16.26 2.13
CA VAL A 42 -17.15 14.85 2.44
C VAL A 42 -16.87 14.66 3.93
N ASP A 43 -17.15 13.47 4.44
CA ASP A 43 -16.91 13.11 5.85
C ASP A 43 -15.55 12.48 6.07
N TYR A 44 -15.09 11.71 5.08
CA TYR A 44 -13.86 10.92 5.14
C TYR A 44 -13.03 11.15 3.89
N VAL A 45 -11.72 11.13 4.08
CA VAL A 45 -10.75 11.11 2.99
C VAL A 45 -9.97 9.79 3.06
N TRP A 46 -10.15 8.95 2.04
CA TRP A 46 -9.41 7.72 1.89
C TRP A 46 -8.17 7.98 1.03
N ILE A 47 -7.01 7.75 1.61
CA ILE A 47 -5.73 7.91 0.91
C ILE A 47 -5.23 6.53 0.50
N SER A 48 -5.05 6.32 -0.83
CA SER A 48 -4.44 5.12 -1.39
C SER A 48 -3.01 4.92 -0.86
N PRO A 49 -2.42 3.72 -0.98
CA PRO A 49 -1.18 3.39 -0.27
C PRO A 49 -0.06 4.40 -0.48
N PHE A 50 0.51 4.86 0.61
CA PHE A 50 1.62 5.81 0.66
C PHE A 50 2.81 5.32 1.51
N PHE A 51 2.72 4.09 2.01
CA PHE A 51 3.81 3.46 2.74
C PHE A 51 4.97 3.13 1.82
N LYS A 52 6.16 2.97 2.41
CA LYS A 52 7.39 2.64 1.69
C LYS A 52 7.22 1.39 0.84
N SER A 53 7.52 1.53 -0.45
CA SER A 53 7.27 0.52 -1.47
C SER A 53 8.32 0.64 -2.58
N PRO A 54 8.76 -0.45 -3.23
CA PRO A 54 9.53 -0.39 -4.47
C PRO A 54 8.70 0.10 -5.67
N GLN A 55 7.41 0.42 -5.48
CA GLN A 55 6.50 0.99 -6.48
C GLN A 55 6.29 0.11 -7.73
N LYS A 56 6.49 -1.21 -7.62
CA LYS A 56 6.21 -2.16 -8.69
C LYS A 56 4.72 -2.36 -8.91
N ASP A 57 3.92 -2.16 -7.85
CA ASP A 57 2.46 -2.22 -7.84
C ASP A 57 1.86 -0.92 -7.26
N PHE A 58 2.41 0.22 -7.65
CA PHE A 58 1.89 1.56 -7.32
C PHE A 58 1.61 1.80 -5.82
N GLY A 59 2.42 1.22 -4.95
CA GLY A 59 2.30 1.36 -3.49
C GLY A 59 1.62 0.19 -2.80
N TYR A 60 0.96 -0.72 -3.54
CA TYR A 60 0.35 -1.91 -2.95
C TYR A 60 1.39 -3.02 -2.62
N ASP A 61 2.62 -2.86 -3.03
CA ASP A 61 3.78 -3.71 -2.71
C ASP A 61 4.57 -3.12 -1.54
N VAL A 62 3.95 -3.08 -0.35
CA VAL A 62 4.51 -2.45 0.85
C VAL A 62 5.75 -3.19 1.33
N SER A 63 6.87 -2.46 1.47
CA SER A 63 8.13 -2.97 2.03
C SER A 63 8.36 -2.54 3.48
N ASP A 64 7.69 -1.50 3.95
CA ASP A 64 7.70 -1.07 5.36
C ASP A 64 6.40 -0.32 5.69
N TYR A 65 5.59 -0.87 6.60
CA TYR A 65 4.31 -0.28 7.04
C TYR A 65 4.46 0.88 8.03
N ARG A 66 5.68 1.19 8.49
CA ARG A 66 5.94 2.22 9.49
C ARG A 66 6.50 3.51 8.90
N LEU A 67 6.91 3.46 7.63
CA LEU A 67 7.51 4.57 6.94
C LEU A 67 6.64 5.03 5.78
N VAL A 68 6.48 6.33 5.65
CA VAL A 68 5.98 6.96 4.42
C VAL A 68 7.03 6.80 3.33
N ASP A 69 6.61 6.50 2.11
CA ASP A 69 7.50 6.47 0.96
C ASP A 69 8.02 7.88 0.67
N ASN A 70 9.32 8.00 0.43
CA ASN A 70 9.98 9.28 0.13
C ASN A 70 9.38 9.98 -1.10
N LEU A 71 8.73 9.23 -1.99
CA LEU A 71 7.99 9.77 -3.12
C LEU A 71 6.86 10.71 -2.67
N PHE A 72 6.22 10.40 -1.55
CA PHE A 72 5.06 11.13 -1.06
C PHE A 72 5.39 12.08 0.10
N GLY A 73 6.59 11.98 0.68
CA GLY A 73 7.02 12.82 1.78
C GLY A 73 7.65 12.02 2.92
N SER A 74 7.40 12.44 4.15
CA SER A 74 7.94 11.86 5.38
C SER A 74 6.84 11.52 6.38
N ASN A 75 7.20 10.81 7.45
CA ASN A 75 6.28 10.57 8.57
C ASN A 75 5.82 11.88 9.22
N ASP A 76 6.67 12.91 9.25
CA ASP A 76 6.29 14.22 9.77
C ASP A 76 5.28 14.93 8.86
N ASP A 77 5.39 14.74 7.53
CA ASP A 77 4.38 15.26 6.60
C ASP A 77 3.03 14.57 6.82
N LEU A 78 3.03 13.27 7.04
CA LEU A 78 1.82 12.52 7.38
C LEU A 78 1.19 13.01 8.68
N LYS A 79 1.99 13.24 9.71
CA LYS A 79 1.53 13.76 11.00
C LYS A 79 0.87 15.13 10.81
N ARG A 80 1.54 16.05 10.12
CA ARG A 80 0.97 17.39 9.81
C ARG A 80 -0.32 17.31 9.00
N LEU A 81 -0.38 16.40 8.03
CA LEU A 81 -1.60 16.18 7.25
C LEU A 81 -2.76 15.71 8.13
N LEU A 82 -2.49 14.77 9.05
CA LEU A 82 -3.49 14.25 9.98
C LEU A 82 -4.01 15.35 10.92
N GLU A 83 -3.12 16.16 11.47
CA GLU A 83 -3.48 17.31 12.32
C GLU A 83 -4.39 18.29 11.55
N LYS A 84 -4.03 18.65 10.32
CA LYS A 84 -4.85 19.53 9.49
C LYS A 84 -6.19 18.95 9.09
N PHE A 85 -6.28 17.65 8.87
CA PHE A 85 -7.58 17.00 8.64
C PHE A 85 -8.46 17.08 9.88
N HIS A 86 -7.91 16.86 11.07
CA HIS A 86 -8.65 17.00 12.32
C HIS A 86 -9.17 18.44 12.52
N ASP A 87 -8.33 19.44 12.29
CA ASP A 87 -8.70 20.86 12.37
C ASP A 87 -9.82 21.22 11.39
N ALA A 88 -9.83 20.57 10.21
CA ALA A 88 -10.87 20.72 9.21
C ALA A 88 -12.14 19.89 9.48
N ASN A 89 -12.18 19.12 10.58
CA ASN A 89 -13.22 18.14 10.91
C ASN A 89 -13.40 17.04 9.85
N LEU A 90 -12.31 16.68 9.16
CA LEU A 90 -12.24 15.58 8.22
C LEU A 90 -11.62 14.35 8.90
N LYS A 91 -12.09 13.17 8.53
CA LYS A 91 -11.53 11.91 9.01
C LYS A 91 -10.71 11.25 7.93
N MET A 92 -9.51 10.79 8.28
CA MET A 92 -8.64 10.06 7.37
C MET A 92 -8.87 8.56 7.47
N VAL A 93 -8.97 7.91 6.32
CA VAL A 93 -8.93 6.46 6.14
C VAL A 93 -7.69 6.12 5.34
N ILE A 94 -6.90 5.18 5.82
CA ILE A 94 -5.71 4.70 5.12
C ILE A 94 -5.98 3.35 4.48
N ASP A 95 -5.37 3.12 3.33
CA ASP A 95 -5.37 1.82 2.68
C ASP A 95 -4.34 0.91 3.36
N LEU A 96 -4.80 -0.14 4.01
CA LEU A 96 -3.94 -1.08 4.73
C LEU A 96 -3.88 -2.41 3.98
N VAL A 97 -2.77 -2.63 3.28
CA VAL A 97 -2.53 -3.84 2.49
C VAL A 97 -2.07 -4.97 3.42
N ILE A 98 -3.00 -5.83 3.86
CA ILE A 98 -2.71 -6.91 4.82
C ILE A 98 -2.68 -8.30 4.19
N SER A 99 -3.09 -8.44 2.94
CA SER A 99 -3.16 -9.74 2.25
C SER A 99 -1.80 -10.24 1.71
N HIS A 100 -0.83 -9.35 1.57
CA HIS A 100 0.50 -9.63 1.05
C HIS A 100 1.49 -8.52 1.44
N THR A 101 2.77 -8.77 1.22
CA THR A 101 3.84 -7.76 1.34
C THR A 101 4.61 -7.66 0.03
N SER A 102 5.46 -6.65 -0.09
CA SER A 102 6.51 -6.62 -1.12
C SER A 102 7.47 -7.80 -0.93
N ASP A 103 8.06 -8.27 -2.04
CA ASP A 103 9.21 -9.17 -2.03
C ASP A 103 10.47 -8.53 -1.40
N MET A 104 10.47 -7.20 -1.23
CA MET A 104 11.50 -6.45 -0.53
C MET A 104 11.18 -6.21 0.96
N HIS A 105 10.05 -6.72 1.47
CA HIS A 105 9.74 -6.61 2.88
C HIS A 105 10.68 -7.48 3.72
N PRO A 106 11.21 -7.00 4.85
CA PRO A 106 12.13 -7.78 5.70
C PRO A 106 11.59 -9.16 6.10
N TRP A 107 10.28 -9.28 6.34
CA TRP A 107 9.65 -10.56 6.67
C TRP A 107 9.76 -11.55 5.52
N PHE A 108 9.52 -11.10 4.28
CA PHE A 108 9.64 -11.95 3.10
C PHE A 108 11.09 -12.37 2.86
N ILE A 109 12.03 -11.40 2.91
CA ILE A 109 13.46 -11.68 2.74
C ILE A 109 13.95 -12.67 3.79
N GLU A 110 13.55 -12.51 5.04
CA GLU A 110 13.95 -13.43 6.11
C GLU A 110 13.34 -14.82 5.90
N SER A 111 12.06 -14.89 5.48
CA SER A 111 11.37 -16.16 5.25
C SER A 111 12.02 -17.04 4.17
N GLN A 112 12.77 -16.42 3.22
CA GLN A 112 13.48 -17.13 2.16
C GLN A 112 14.78 -17.79 2.62
N LYS A 113 15.41 -17.33 3.72
CA LYS A 113 16.76 -17.76 4.10
C LYS A 113 16.83 -19.21 4.57
N THR A 114 15.85 -19.66 5.32
CA THR A 114 15.82 -21.03 5.86
C THR A 114 14.38 -21.56 5.92
N LYS A 115 14.23 -22.90 5.90
CA LYS A 115 12.92 -23.55 6.06
C LYS A 115 12.33 -23.48 7.48
N LYS A 116 13.10 -23.00 8.45
CA LYS A 116 12.69 -22.91 9.86
C LYS A 116 13.12 -21.56 10.42
N ASN A 117 12.35 -20.52 10.14
CA ASN A 117 12.50 -19.22 10.77
C ASN A 117 11.13 -18.67 11.17
N LYS A 118 11.13 -17.57 11.93
CA LYS A 118 9.94 -16.92 12.47
C LYS A 118 8.88 -16.58 11.41
N TYR A 119 9.29 -16.33 10.18
CA TYR A 119 8.42 -15.82 9.11
C TYR A 119 8.13 -16.86 8.01
N THR A 120 8.65 -18.08 8.13
CA THR A 120 8.47 -19.11 7.08
C THR A 120 6.99 -19.37 6.81
N ASP A 121 6.20 -19.53 7.87
CA ASP A 121 4.77 -19.85 7.77
C ASP A 121 3.88 -18.62 7.49
N TRP A 122 4.48 -17.44 7.39
CA TRP A 122 3.76 -16.21 7.02
C TRP A 122 3.49 -16.11 5.52
N TYR A 123 4.16 -16.94 4.74
CA TYR A 123 4.06 -16.97 3.28
C TYR A 123 3.80 -18.39 2.79
N VAL A 124 3.07 -18.51 1.70
CA VAL A 124 2.81 -19.79 1.06
C VAL A 124 3.96 -20.13 0.11
N TRP A 125 4.66 -21.20 0.37
CA TRP A 125 5.79 -21.66 -0.41
C TRP A 125 5.43 -22.87 -1.24
N SER A 126 5.78 -22.88 -2.52
CA SER A 126 5.75 -24.10 -3.34
C SER A 126 6.96 -24.97 -3.00
N GLY A 127 6.72 -26.23 -2.67
CA GLY A 127 7.80 -27.22 -2.46
C GLY A 127 8.44 -27.72 -3.74
N LYS A 128 8.03 -27.21 -4.91
CA LYS A 128 8.56 -27.63 -6.20
C LYS A 128 9.89 -26.93 -6.52
N ASP A 129 10.66 -27.55 -7.39
CA ASP A 129 11.88 -27.03 -7.96
C ASP A 129 11.66 -25.64 -8.59
N LYS A 130 12.68 -24.79 -8.54
CA LYS A 130 12.67 -23.43 -9.10
C LYS A 130 12.34 -23.38 -10.59
N ASN A 131 12.54 -24.48 -11.30
CA ASN A 131 12.28 -24.60 -12.74
C ASN A 131 10.85 -25.04 -13.07
N HIS A 132 10.02 -25.37 -12.07
CA HIS A 132 8.64 -25.78 -12.27
C HIS A 132 7.68 -24.78 -11.64
N LEU A 133 6.79 -24.26 -12.46
CA LEU A 133 5.71 -23.41 -11.98
C LEU A 133 4.78 -24.22 -11.06
N PRO A 134 4.31 -23.65 -9.94
CA PRO A 134 3.39 -24.34 -9.03
C PRO A 134 2.04 -24.66 -9.70
N ASN A 135 1.63 -23.85 -10.66
CA ASN A 135 0.38 -24.00 -11.42
C ASN A 135 0.47 -23.22 -12.75
N ASN A 136 -0.60 -23.27 -13.53
CA ASN A 136 -0.75 -22.56 -14.80
C ASN A 136 -1.64 -21.30 -14.69
N TRP A 137 -1.86 -20.78 -13.50
CA TRP A 137 -2.70 -19.61 -13.31
C TRP A 137 -2.05 -18.37 -13.91
N LEU A 138 -2.88 -17.55 -14.52
CA LEU A 138 -2.46 -16.26 -15.06
C LEU A 138 -2.71 -15.16 -14.05
N SER A 139 -1.83 -14.18 -14.04
CA SER A 139 -2.03 -12.92 -13.31
C SER A 139 -3.07 -12.06 -14.03
N VAL A 140 -3.53 -11.01 -13.35
CA VAL A 140 -4.37 -9.96 -13.95
C VAL A 140 -3.70 -9.32 -15.18
N PHE A 141 -2.38 -9.33 -15.23
CA PHE A 141 -1.59 -8.80 -16.35
C PHE A 141 -1.35 -9.81 -17.50
N GLY A 142 -2.00 -10.97 -17.45
CA GLY A 142 -1.93 -12.00 -18.50
C GLY A 142 -0.64 -12.83 -18.54
N CYS A 143 0.28 -12.66 -17.59
CA CYS A 143 1.46 -13.49 -17.44
C CYS A 143 1.22 -14.62 -16.43
N LEU A 144 2.05 -15.66 -16.45
CA LEU A 144 2.01 -16.68 -15.41
C LEU A 144 2.33 -16.04 -14.05
N LEU A 145 1.62 -16.42 -13.00
CA LEU A 145 1.77 -15.83 -11.64
C LEU A 145 3.21 -15.80 -11.16
N TYR A 146 4.00 -16.80 -11.52
CA TYR A 146 5.40 -16.90 -11.15
C TYR A 146 6.30 -15.83 -11.82
N THR A 147 5.91 -15.36 -13.00
CA THR A 147 6.70 -14.40 -13.80
C THR A 147 6.20 -12.96 -13.66
N SER A 148 5.12 -12.74 -12.94
CA SER A 148 4.58 -11.39 -12.72
C SER A 148 5.57 -10.52 -11.95
N PRO A 149 5.77 -9.27 -12.35
CA PRO A 149 6.53 -8.30 -11.58
C PRO A 149 5.81 -7.85 -10.29
N SER A 150 4.49 -8.06 -10.20
CA SER A 150 3.69 -7.65 -9.05
C SER A 150 3.76 -8.66 -7.91
N PRO A 151 4.02 -8.22 -6.67
CA PRO A 151 3.93 -9.09 -5.49
C PRO A 151 2.55 -9.70 -5.28
N ARG A 152 1.48 -9.05 -5.73
CA ARG A 152 0.10 -9.58 -5.68
C ARG A 152 -0.06 -10.88 -6.41
N ASP A 153 0.67 -11.04 -7.49
CA ASP A 153 0.56 -12.19 -8.38
C ASP A 153 1.48 -13.34 -7.98
N ARG A 154 2.27 -13.16 -6.93
CA ARG A 154 3.15 -14.19 -6.40
C ARG A 154 2.44 -15.02 -5.33
N ILE A 155 2.35 -16.33 -5.52
CA ILE A 155 1.77 -17.28 -4.55
C ILE A 155 2.48 -17.16 -3.18
N ALA A 156 3.76 -16.82 -3.17
CA ALA A 156 4.57 -16.67 -1.98
C ALA A 156 4.24 -15.45 -1.09
N SER A 157 3.35 -14.56 -1.51
CA SER A 157 3.07 -13.32 -0.78
C SER A 157 1.79 -13.34 0.05
N ARG A 158 1.07 -14.46 0.07
CA ARG A 158 -0.19 -14.56 0.83
C ARG A 158 0.09 -14.82 2.30
N MET A 159 -0.32 -13.91 3.18
CA MET A 159 -0.39 -14.23 4.61
C MET A 159 -1.44 -15.32 4.84
N PRO A 160 -1.18 -16.34 5.69
CA PRO A 160 -2.21 -17.28 6.08
C PRO A 160 -3.36 -16.50 6.71
N SER A 161 -4.58 -16.72 6.24
CA SER A 161 -5.76 -16.29 6.96
C SER A 161 -5.74 -16.99 8.31
N SER A 162 -5.58 -16.26 9.39
CA SER A 162 -5.81 -16.80 10.73
C SER A 162 -7.24 -17.35 10.78
N ALA A 163 -7.34 -18.65 10.97
CA ALA A 163 -8.57 -19.31 11.35
C ALA A 163 -9.05 -18.77 12.69
#